data_affa62aaa098acb7e59ee898eeb289ef
#
_entry.id   affa62aaa098acb7e59ee898eeb289ef
#
_cell.length_a   1.000
_cell.length_b   1.000
_cell.length_c   1.000
_cell.angle_alpha   90.00
_cell.angle_beta   90.00
_cell.angle_gamma   90.00
#
_symmetry.space_group_name_H-M   'P 1'
#
loop_
_entity.id
_entity.type
_entity.pdbx_description
1 polymer ?
#
loop_
_entity_poly.entity_id
_entity_poly.type
_entity_poly.pdbx_seq_one_letter_code
_entity_poly.pdbx_strand_id
1 'polypeptide(L)'
;MYRISELALKVGLSRSTLLYYEKLGLISSKRQANGYRAYSEHDLQQLKLLQQLQAGGLTLKECQACLDTRIDRALLLERLQSLEQEIAHKQQSRDLLAAMLGKASMRGWHQALESQAPGAHLAWLLKQGFNEKQALRLKWLSKDMNEHDHYMADFERIFDGLDRLGPGSAEDTLAALSALPAVPKTLLDIGCGRGVSTLLLAQHTQGLVTAVDNDEYSLAHLRAAVTTHAVEHHIRLLCASMTALPFEARSFDAIWAEGSAYIMGFCNALKSWRRFIKPQGFLVVSDLIWLTDSPRSEASSFWQKNYPDMTTLENRVSSITSQGYRVVCSFPLSRHAWENYLNPLREKIAELCAEDFSSKALADIKDEIDIHERFLDDYGYQFFVLQNNGA
;
A
#
# COMPACT_ATOMS: atom_id res chain seq x y z
N MET A 1 -26.92 -4.02 57.62
CA MET A 1 -25.67 -3.41 58.13
C MET A 1 -24.54 -4.37 57.89
N TYR A 2 -23.48 -3.95 57.27
CA TYR A 2 -22.32 -4.77 56.86
C TYR A 2 -21.06 -4.38 57.61
N ARG A 3 -20.26 -5.33 58.05
CA ARG A 3 -18.88 -5.06 58.49
C ARG A 3 -18.02 -4.69 57.27
N ILE A 4 -16.94 -3.95 57.50
CA ILE A 4 -16.05 -3.53 56.41
C ILE A 4 -15.53 -4.71 55.52
N SER A 5 -15.29 -5.86 56.18
CA SER A 5 -14.87 -7.07 55.45
C SER A 5 -15.96 -7.66 54.57
N GLU A 6 -17.20 -7.61 55.01
CA GLU A 6 -18.35 -8.09 54.24
C GLU A 6 -18.67 -7.14 53.08
N LEU A 7 -18.58 -5.83 53.36
CA LEU A 7 -18.78 -4.82 52.32
C LEU A 7 -17.69 -4.92 51.24
N ALA A 8 -16.42 -5.07 51.65
CA ALA A 8 -15.27 -5.27 50.77
C ALA A 8 -15.47 -6.46 49.81
N LEU A 9 -15.92 -7.59 50.36
CA LEU A 9 -16.19 -8.80 49.56
C LEU A 9 -17.35 -8.57 48.57
N LYS A 10 -18.41 -7.89 48.97
CA LYS A 10 -19.60 -7.64 48.14
C LYS A 10 -19.34 -6.73 46.95
N VAL A 11 -18.39 -5.79 47.08
CA VAL A 11 -18.05 -4.82 46.04
C VAL A 11 -16.70 -5.13 45.33
N GLY A 12 -16.01 -6.17 45.76
CA GLY A 12 -14.72 -6.54 45.17
C GLY A 12 -13.60 -5.53 45.42
N LEU A 13 -13.66 -4.74 46.52
CA LEU A 13 -12.69 -3.71 46.87
C LEU A 13 -11.87 -4.10 48.10
N SER A 14 -10.66 -3.53 48.23
CA SER A 14 -9.88 -3.68 49.45
C SER A 14 -10.46 -2.89 50.63
N ARG A 15 -10.19 -3.35 51.86
CA ARG A 15 -10.60 -2.60 53.09
C ARG A 15 -9.96 -1.20 53.11
N SER A 16 -8.72 -1.07 52.64
CA SER A 16 -8.02 0.22 52.55
C SER A 16 -8.70 1.18 51.60
N THR A 17 -9.18 0.66 50.44
CA THR A 17 -9.98 1.46 49.52
C THR A 17 -11.28 1.95 50.10
N LEU A 18 -12.00 1.09 50.85
CA LEU A 18 -13.23 1.50 51.52
C LEU A 18 -13.01 2.56 52.61
N LEU A 19 -11.90 2.43 53.38
CA LEU A 19 -11.53 3.46 54.37
C LEU A 19 -11.13 4.78 53.70
N TYR A 20 -10.49 4.71 52.54
CA TYR A 20 -10.19 5.89 51.74
C TYR A 20 -11.47 6.56 51.21
N TYR A 21 -12.43 5.79 50.72
CA TYR A 21 -13.74 6.31 50.27
C TYR A 21 -14.56 6.91 51.46
N GLU A 22 -14.46 6.31 52.63
CA GLU A 22 -15.05 6.87 53.84
C GLU A 22 -14.41 8.23 54.19
N LYS A 23 -13.06 8.34 54.09
CA LYS A 23 -12.32 9.59 54.33
C LYS A 23 -12.72 10.69 53.32
N LEU A 24 -13.04 10.31 52.09
CA LEU A 24 -13.52 11.24 51.06
C LEU A 24 -15.01 11.60 51.21
N GLY A 25 -15.72 10.99 52.14
CA GLY A 25 -17.16 11.22 52.34
C GLY A 25 -18.08 10.52 51.34
N LEU A 26 -17.53 9.61 50.51
CA LEU A 26 -18.29 8.86 49.52
C LEU A 26 -19.16 7.77 50.13
N ILE A 27 -18.82 7.28 51.30
CA ILE A 27 -19.64 6.39 52.15
C ILE A 27 -19.49 6.80 53.60
N SER A 28 -20.44 6.41 54.45
CA SER A 28 -20.43 6.75 55.87
C SER A 28 -20.62 5.50 56.72
N SER A 29 -19.76 5.31 57.74
CA SER A 29 -19.95 4.23 58.70
C SER A 29 -20.65 4.72 59.98
N LYS A 30 -21.47 3.86 60.57
CA LYS A 30 -21.97 4.03 61.95
C LYS A 30 -21.15 3.14 62.88
N ARG A 31 -20.71 3.67 64.02
CA ARG A 31 -20.06 2.86 65.05
C ARG A 31 -21.11 2.13 65.87
N GLN A 32 -20.98 0.82 65.98
CA GLN A 32 -21.81 -0.02 66.84
C GLN A 32 -21.38 0.09 68.32
N ALA A 33 -22.18 -0.42 69.23
CA ALA A 33 -21.85 -0.42 70.65
C ALA A 33 -20.54 -1.14 71.03
N ASN A 34 -20.10 -2.08 70.17
CA ASN A 34 -18.85 -2.81 70.27
C ASN A 34 -17.66 -2.08 69.63
N GLY A 35 -17.83 -0.84 69.20
CA GLY A 35 -16.79 0.01 68.60
C GLY A 35 -16.49 -0.26 67.12
N TYR A 36 -17.05 -1.32 66.50
CA TYR A 36 -16.82 -1.65 65.08
C TYR A 36 -17.64 -0.76 64.15
N ARG A 37 -17.06 -0.51 62.94
CA ARG A 37 -17.74 0.20 61.85
C ARG A 37 -18.79 -0.71 61.20
N ALA A 38 -19.97 -0.19 60.99
CA ALA A 38 -21.05 -0.83 60.25
C ALA A 38 -21.56 0.11 59.15
N TYR A 39 -21.74 -0.46 57.98
CA TYR A 39 -22.17 0.21 56.74
C TYR A 39 -23.60 -0.22 56.41
N SER A 40 -24.38 0.70 55.85
CA SER A 40 -25.77 0.46 55.45
C SER A 40 -25.89 -0.21 54.08
N GLU A 41 -27.11 -0.65 53.74
CA GLU A 41 -27.42 -1.07 52.36
C GLU A 41 -27.27 0.11 51.39
N HIS A 42 -27.55 1.33 51.81
CA HIS A 42 -27.37 2.53 51.00
C HIS A 42 -25.90 2.73 50.62
N ASP A 43 -24.96 2.55 51.58
CA ASP A 43 -23.51 2.62 51.27
C ASP A 43 -23.08 1.56 50.26
N LEU A 44 -23.66 0.35 50.31
CA LEU A 44 -23.42 -0.69 49.34
C LEU A 44 -23.88 -0.28 47.92
N GLN A 45 -25.07 0.28 47.80
CA GLN A 45 -25.63 0.74 46.52
C GLN A 45 -24.85 1.94 46.00
N GLN A 46 -24.44 2.85 46.86
CA GLN A 46 -23.63 4.01 46.51
C GLN A 46 -22.25 3.60 45.98
N LEU A 47 -21.62 2.60 46.59
CA LEU A 47 -20.36 2.02 46.08
C LEU A 47 -20.52 1.36 44.71
N LYS A 48 -21.61 0.65 44.47
CA LYS A 48 -21.89 0.07 43.15
C LYS A 48 -22.09 1.14 42.09
N LEU A 49 -22.82 2.19 42.39
CA LEU A 49 -23.00 3.34 41.52
C LEU A 49 -21.68 4.05 41.24
N LEU A 50 -20.84 4.24 42.26
CA LEU A 50 -19.49 4.80 42.14
C LEU A 50 -18.62 3.97 41.18
N GLN A 51 -18.65 2.64 41.31
CA GLN A 51 -17.91 1.74 40.40
C GLN A 51 -18.40 1.86 38.96
N GLN A 52 -19.69 2.01 38.72
CA GLN A 52 -20.25 2.24 37.39
C GLN A 52 -19.77 3.57 36.77
N LEU A 53 -19.81 4.65 37.57
CA LEU A 53 -19.34 5.96 37.16
C LEU A 53 -17.83 5.93 36.82
N GLN A 54 -17.01 5.26 37.63
CA GLN A 54 -15.59 5.08 37.37
C GLN A 54 -15.32 4.22 36.13
N ALA A 55 -16.12 3.19 35.89
CA ALA A 55 -16.04 2.39 34.66
C ALA A 55 -16.36 3.23 33.41
N GLY A 56 -17.17 4.27 33.53
CA GLY A 56 -17.41 5.31 32.54
C GLY A 56 -16.29 6.34 32.41
N GLY A 57 -15.14 6.15 33.11
CA GLY A 57 -13.97 7.02 33.02
C GLY A 57 -14.01 8.28 33.90
N LEU A 58 -14.97 8.39 34.83
CA LEU A 58 -14.99 9.51 35.75
C LEU A 58 -13.97 9.33 36.88
N THR A 59 -13.31 10.41 37.27
CA THR A 59 -12.46 10.46 38.44
C THR A 59 -13.27 10.40 39.73
N LEU A 60 -12.69 10.01 40.86
CA LEU A 60 -13.38 9.97 42.15
C LEU A 60 -14.02 11.33 42.54
N LYS A 61 -13.36 12.43 42.15
CA LYS A 61 -13.82 13.79 42.42
C LYS A 61 -15.08 14.14 41.60
N GLU A 62 -15.11 13.72 40.34
CA GLU A 62 -16.25 13.85 39.43
C GLU A 62 -17.40 12.94 39.87
N CYS A 63 -17.09 11.71 40.30
CA CYS A 63 -18.08 10.80 40.88
C CYS A 63 -18.75 11.41 42.14
N GLN A 64 -17.97 12.02 43.03
CA GLN A 64 -18.50 12.69 44.21
C GLN A 64 -19.42 13.84 43.81
N ALA A 65 -19.00 14.68 42.87
CA ALA A 65 -19.85 15.77 42.36
C ALA A 65 -21.16 15.24 41.74
N CYS A 66 -21.13 14.11 41.03
CA CYS A 66 -22.33 13.46 40.50
C CYS A 66 -23.27 12.89 41.58
N LEU A 67 -22.73 12.51 42.72
CA LEU A 67 -23.52 11.98 43.86
C LEU A 67 -24.13 13.10 44.71
N ASP A 68 -23.44 14.24 44.84
CA ASP A 68 -23.81 15.33 45.76
C ASP A 68 -24.63 16.43 45.06
N THR A 69 -24.53 16.61 43.75
CA THR A 69 -25.15 17.69 43.00
C THR A 69 -25.81 17.24 41.69
N ARG A 70 -26.42 18.20 40.95
CA ARG A 70 -26.86 17.92 39.56
C ARG A 70 -25.70 17.51 38.69
N ILE A 71 -25.89 16.41 37.94
CA ILE A 71 -24.93 15.89 36.98
C ILE A 71 -24.56 16.98 35.98
N ASP A 72 -23.25 17.24 35.82
CA ASP A 72 -22.75 18.11 34.77
C ASP A 72 -22.86 17.39 33.42
N ARG A 73 -23.84 17.79 32.64
CA ARG A 73 -24.12 17.20 31.32
C ARG A 73 -22.97 17.39 30.36
N ALA A 74 -22.23 18.50 30.41
CA ALA A 74 -21.09 18.78 29.54
C ALA A 74 -19.95 17.81 29.82
N LEU A 75 -19.64 17.58 31.11
CA LEU A 75 -18.65 16.59 31.53
C LEU A 75 -18.98 15.18 31.03
N LEU A 76 -20.25 14.76 31.16
CA LEU A 76 -20.66 13.43 30.71
C LEU A 76 -20.59 13.28 29.19
N LEU A 77 -20.89 14.33 28.42
CA LEU A 77 -20.75 14.34 26.97
C LEU A 77 -19.28 14.24 26.55
N GLU A 78 -18.37 14.96 27.18
CA GLU A 78 -16.95 14.88 26.95
C GLU A 78 -16.42 13.46 27.22
N ARG A 79 -16.82 12.85 28.31
CA ARG A 79 -16.44 11.48 28.66
C ARG A 79 -17.00 10.45 27.71
N LEU A 80 -18.25 10.62 27.26
CA LEU A 80 -18.86 9.76 26.27
C LEU A 80 -18.07 9.82 24.96
N GLN A 81 -17.73 11.01 24.46
CA GLN A 81 -16.94 11.18 23.26
C GLN A 81 -15.55 10.55 23.38
N SER A 82 -14.90 10.70 24.54
CA SER A 82 -13.60 10.07 24.79
C SER A 82 -13.70 8.54 24.77
N LEU A 83 -14.72 7.97 25.38
CA LEU A 83 -14.98 6.53 25.36
C LEU A 83 -15.31 6.00 23.97
N GLU A 84 -16.09 6.73 23.19
CA GLU A 84 -16.40 6.38 21.81
C GLU A 84 -15.12 6.34 20.95
N GLN A 85 -14.20 7.30 21.13
CA GLN A 85 -12.90 7.30 20.46
C GLN A 85 -12.03 6.12 20.91
N GLU A 86 -11.98 5.80 22.21
CA GLU A 86 -11.26 4.63 22.71
C GLU A 86 -11.83 3.32 22.16
N ILE A 87 -13.16 3.20 22.11
CA ILE A 87 -13.84 2.02 21.56
C ILE A 87 -13.50 1.88 20.08
N ALA A 88 -13.57 2.97 19.30
CA ALA A 88 -13.20 2.95 17.88
C ALA A 88 -11.75 2.51 17.66
N HIS A 89 -10.81 3.03 18.45
CA HIS A 89 -9.41 2.63 18.38
C HIS A 89 -9.19 1.16 18.76
N LYS A 90 -9.86 0.67 19.80
CA LYS A 90 -9.78 -0.75 20.20
C LYS A 90 -10.44 -1.68 19.18
N GLN A 91 -11.52 -1.23 18.53
CA GLN A 91 -12.13 -1.97 17.43
C GLN A 91 -11.17 -2.10 16.24
N GLN A 92 -10.50 -1.02 15.84
CA GLN A 92 -9.46 -1.08 14.80
C GLN A 92 -8.34 -2.05 15.17
N SER A 93 -7.87 -2.02 16.42
CA SER A 93 -6.83 -2.94 16.88
C SER A 93 -7.32 -4.40 16.88
N ARG A 94 -8.56 -4.64 17.27
CA ARG A 94 -9.18 -5.98 17.22
C ARG A 94 -9.28 -6.48 15.77
N ASP A 95 -9.72 -5.61 14.87
CA ASP A 95 -9.91 -5.96 13.46
C ASP A 95 -8.57 -6.27 12.80
N LEU A 96 -7.51 -5.54 13.14
CA LEU A 96 -6.14 -5.86 12.74
C LEU A 96 -5.71 -7.25 13.24
N LEU A 97 -5.88 -7.54 14.54
CA LEU A 97 -5.52 -8.84 15.09
C LEU A 97 -6.35 -9.99 14.51
N ALA A 98 -7.65 -9.73 14.26
CA ALA A 98 -8.52 -10.71 13.61
C ALA A 98 -8.07 -11.00 12.18
N ALA A 99 -7.67 -9.97 11.44
CA ALA A 99 -7.14 -10.09 10.10
C ALA A 99 -5.80 -10.85 10.08
N MET A 100 -4.86 -10.54 10.98
CA MET A 100 -3.59 -11.27 11.12
C MET A 100 -3.78 -12.76 11.46
N LEU A 101 -4.90 -13.12 12.10
CA LEU A 101 -5.30 -14.50 12.40
C LEU A 101 -6.15 -15.16 11.29
N GLY A 102 -6.32 -14.50 10.14
CA GLY A 102 -7.14 -15.04 9.05
C GLY A 102 -8.67 -14.99 9.29
N LYS A 103 -9.13 -14.17 10.25
CA LYS A 103 -10.55 -14.09 10.63
C LYS A 103 -11.28 -12.86 10.06
N ALA A 104 -10.56 -11.96 9.40
CA ALA A 104 -11.10 -10.74 8.79
C ALA A 104 -10.17 -10.20 7.69
N SER A 105 -10.71 -9.38 6.77
CA SER A 105 -9.93 -8.73 5.70
C SER A 105 -9.07 -7.60 6.24
N MET A 106 -7.80 -7.53 5.81
CA MET A 106 -6.86 -6.46 6.15
C MET A 106 -6.89 -5.27 5.17
N ARG A 107 -7.71 -5.31 4.14
CA ARG A 107 -7.69 -4.32 3.05
C ARG A 107 -7.78 -2.88 3.55
N GLY A 108 -8.75 -2.56 4.41
CA GLY A 108 -8.93 -1.22 4.96
C GLY A 108 -7.74 -0.75 5.80
N TRP A 109 -7.13 -1.66 6.53
CA TRP A 109 -5.92 -1.38 7.32
C TRP A 109 -4.71 -1.09 6.42
N HIS A 110 -4.49 -1.90 5.37
CA HIS A 110 -3.40 -1.66 4.41
C HIS A 110 -3.57 -0.32 3.69
N GLN A 111 -4.80 0.04 3.31
CA GLN A 111 -5.10 1.33 2.70
C GLN A 111 -4.81 2.51 3.64
N ALA A 112 -5.26 2.40 4.90
CA ALA A 112 -5.01 3.43 5.90
C ALA A 112 -3.52 3.59 6.20
N LEU A 113 -2.79 2.48 6.37
CA LEU A 113 -1.35 2.51 6.64
C LEU A 113 -0.55 3.04 5.45
N GLU A 114 -0.95 2.69 4.24
CA GLU A 114 -0.29 3.20 3.02
C GLU A 114 -0.44 4.72 2.88
N SER A 115 -1.61 5.28 3.20
CA SER A 115 -1.83 6.72 3.14
C SER A 115 -1.08 7.49 4.25
N GLN A 116 -0.95 6.90 5.44
CA GLN A 116 -0.38 7.56 6.62
C GLN A 116 1.13 7.36 6.76
N ALA A 117 1.63 6.18 6.42
CA ALA A 117 3.02 5.79 6.65
C ALA A 117 3.52 4.77 5.60
N PRO A 118 3.65 5.14 4.32
CA PRO A 118 3.96 4.22 3.21
C PRO A 118 5.29 3.48 3.37
N GLY A 119 6.30 4.12 3.96
CA GLY A 119 7.60 3.49 4.23
C GLY A 119 7.55 2.45 5.35
N ALA A 120 6.76 2.70 6.39
CA ALA A 120 6.55 1.76 7.48
C ALA A 120 5.72 0.55 7.03
N HIS A 121 4.76 0.77 6.16
CA HIS A 121 3.95 -0.30 5.54
C HIS A 121 4.82 -1.29 4.77
N LEU A 122 5.66 -0.81 3.86
CA LEU A 122 6.58 -1.66 3.11
C LEU A 122 7.55 -2.43 4.04
N ALA A 123 8.16 -1.74 5.01
CA ALA A 123 9.07 -2.38 5.96
C ALA A 123 8.38 -3.45 6.81
N TRP A 124 7.11 -3.26 7.15
CA TRP A 124 6.32 -4.25 7.88
C TRP A 124 6.01 -5.47 7.03
N LEU A 125 5.58 -5.31 5.76
CA LEU A 125 5.34 -6.40 4.82
C LEU A 125 6.58 -7.29 4.65
N LEU A 126 7.75 -6.69 4.45
CA LEU A 126 9.02 -7.43 4.34
C LEU A 126 9.32 -8.26 5.61
N LYS A 127 9.03 -7.72 6.82
CA LYS A 127 9.17 -8.45 8.08
C LYS A 127 8.17 -9.59 8.25
N GLN A 128 7.02 -9.55 7.58
CA GLN A 128 6.06 -10.65 7.57
C GLN A 128 6.46 -11.80 6.62
N GLY A 129 7.58 -11.69 5.92
CA GLY A 129 8.12 -12.73 5.05
C GLY A 129 7.72 -12.59 3.57
N PHE A 130 7.03 -11.50 3.21
CA PHE A 130 6.80 -11.21 1.78
C PHE A 130 8.11 -10.83 1.12
N ASN A 131 8.36 -11.32 -0.08
CA ASN A 131 9.44 -10.77 -0.88
C ASN A 131 9.06 -9.35 -1.35
N GLU A 132 10.05 -8.59 -1.79
CA GLU A 132 9.84 -7.17 -2.08
C GLU A 132 8.83 -6.93 -3.21
N LYS A 133 8.84 -7.77 -4.26
CA LYS A 133 7.86 -7.70 -5.35
C LYS A 133 6.43 -7.88 -4.83
N GLN A 134 6.23 -8.86 -3.97
CA GLN A 134 4.95 -9.12 -3.32
C GLN A 134 4.54 -7.96 -2.40
N ALA A 135 5.46 -7.45 -1.59
CA ALA A 135 5.23 -6.33 -0.69
C ALA A 135 4.87 -5.05 -1.44
N LEU A 136 5.59 -4.72 -2.51
CA LEU A 136 5.29 -3.56 -3.36
C LEU A 136 3.95 -3.71 -4.08
N ARG A 137 3.63 -4.91 -4.56
CA ARG A 137 2.34 -5.20 -5.19
C ARG A 137 1.18 -5.10 -4.20
N LEU A 138 1.33 -5.64 -2.98
CA LEU A 138 0.33 -5.49 -1.92
C LEU A 138 0.11 -4.03 -1.54
N LYS A 139 1.20 -3.28 -1.43
CA LYS A 139 1.18 -1.85 -1.23
C LYS A 139 0.33 -1.17 -2.31
N TRP A 140 0.57 -1.48 -3.58
CA TRP A 140 -0.15 -0.90 -4.71
C TRP A 140 -1.62 -1.32 -4.79
N LEU A 141 -1.91 -2.62 -4.61
CA LEU A 141 -3.26 -3.17 -4.73
C LEU A 141 -4.09 -3.08 -3.45
N SER A 142 -3.47 -2.78 -2.30
CA SER A 142 -4.12 -2.82 -0.97
C SER A 142 -4.88 -4.12 -0.71
N LYS A 143 -4.27 -5.26 -1.08
CA LYS A 143 -4.89 -6.59 -1.00
C LYS A 143 -4.88 -7.17 0.42
N ASP A 144 -5.75 -8.14 0.62
CA ASP A 144 -5.83 -8.92 1.86
C ASP A 144 -4.64 -9.88 1.99
N MET A 145 -3.95 -9.85 3.13
CA MET A 145 -2.79 -10.73 3.37
C MET A 145 -3.15 -12.19 3.59
N ASN A 146 -4.37 -12.48 4.07
CA ASN A 146 -4.78 -13.84 4.36
C ASN A 146 -5.01 -14.69 3.10
N GLU A 147 -5.33 -14.04 1.98
CA GLU A 147 -5.51 -14.67 0.67
C GLU A 147 -4.28 -14.49 -0.23
N HIS A 148 -3.23 -13.86 0.30
CA HIS A 148 -2.13 -13.35 -0.53
C HIS A 148 -1.34 -14.45 -1.21
N ASP A 149 -0.93 -15.50 -0.50
CA ASP A 149 -0.09 -16.56 -1.08
C ASP A 149 -0.83 -17.30 -2.21
N HIS A 150 -2.12 -17.59 -2.00
CA HIS A 150 -2.96 -18.15 -3.05
C HIS A 150 -3.16 -17.20 -4.21
N TYR A 151 -3.45 -15.92 -3.92
CA TYR A 151 -3.63 -14.90 -4.95
C TYR A 151 -2.37 -14.74 -5.83
N MET A 152 -1.19 -14.73 -5.22
CA MET A 152 0.06 -14.59 -5.97
C MET A 152 0.40 -15.84 -6.79
N ALA A 153 0.18 -17.02 -6.25
CA ALA A 153 0.34 -18.27 -7.01
C ALA A 153 -0.62 -18.33 -8.21
N ASP A 154 -1.88 -17.93 -8.02
CA ASP A 154 -2.87 -17.85 -9.08
C ASP A 154 -2.50 -16.77 -10.11
N PHE A 155 -2.01 -15.62 -9.65
CA PHE A 155 -1.50 -14.56 -10.52
C PHE A 155 -0.32 -15.06 -11.37
N GLU A 156 0.66 -15.72 -10.75
CA GLU A 156 1.81 -16.31 -11.46
C GLU A 156 1.33 -17.34 -12.50
N ARG A 157 0.34 -18.19 -12.16
CA ARG A 157 -0.25 -19.15 -13.08
C ARG A 157 -0.93 -18.47 -14.30
N ILE A 158 -1.64 -17.37 -14.07
CA ILE A 158 -2.32 -16.62 -15.16
C ILE A 158 -1.31 -16.00 -16.09
N PHE A 159 -0.19 -15.50 -15.57
CA PHE A 159 0.86 -14.88 -16.37
C PHE A 159 1.94 -15.87 -16.84
N ASP A 160 1.85 -17.15 -16.48
CA ASP A 160 2.81 -18.15 -16.93
C ASP A 160 2.76 -18.32 -18.45
N GLY A 161 3.94 -18.33 -19.09
CA GLY A 161 4.07 -18.40 -20.53
C GLY A 161 3.85 -17.08 -21.29
N LEU A 162 3.44 -15.99 -20.63
CA LEU A 162 3.27 -14.69 -21.30
C LEU A 162 4.59 -13.91 -21.32
N ASP A 163 4.98 -13.36 -22.47
CA ASP A 163 6.22 -12.59 -22.61
C ASP A 163 6.15 -11.23 -21.90
N ARG A 164 4.96 -10.63 -21.83
CA ARG A 164 4.73 -9.31 -21.24
C ARG A 164 3.83 -9.39 -20.00
N LEU A 165 4.17 -8.58 -19.00
CA LEU A 165 3.39 -8.41 -17.77
C LEU A 165 2.60 -7.09 -17.76
N GLY A 166 2.58 -6.38 -18.89
CA GLY A 166 1.88 -5.12 -19.11
C GLY A 166 1.95 -4.67 -20.56
N PRO A 167 1.19 -3.63 -20.95
CA PRO A 167 1.17 -3.11 -22.32
C PRO A 167 2.54 -2.63 -22.79
N GLY A 168 2.87 -2.90 -24.05
CA GLY A 168 4.10 -2.45 -24.69
C GLY A 168 4.27 -2.98 -26.12
N SER A 169 5.00 -2.26 -26.93
CA SER A 169 5.36 -2.67 -28.31
C SER A 169 6.81 -2.35 -28.64
N ALA A 170 7.35 -3.06 -29.63
CA ALA A 170 8.70 -2.78 -30.12
C ALA A 170 8.77 -1.37 -30.72
N GLU A 171 7.72 -0.98 -31.43
CA GLU A 171 7.61 0.32 -32.10
C GLU A 171 7.65 1.46 -31.09
N ASP A 172 6.91 1.35 -29.98
CA ASP A 172 6.87 2.40 -28.94
C ASP A 172 8.21 2.49 -28.20
N THR A 173 8.83 1.36 -27.85
CA THR A 173 10.16 1.30 -27.23
C THR A 173 11.20 1.95 -28.15
N LEU A 174 11.20 1.63 -29.46
CA LEU A 174 12.13 2.20 -30.42
C LEU A 174 11.85 3.67 -30.71
N ALA A 175 10.61 4.11 -30.71
CA ALA A 175 10.24 5.51 -30.82
C ALA A 175 10.81 6.31 -29.64
N ALA A 176 10.69 5.79 -28.42
CA ALA A 176 11.28 6.41 -27.24
C ALA A 176 12.82 6.43 -27.28
N LEU A 177 13.45 5.36 -27.75
CA LEU A 177 14.91 5.30 -27.93
C LEU A 177 15.38 6.32 -28.98
N SER A 178 14.66 6.44 -30.09
CA SER A 178 14.99 7.39 -31.17
C SER A 178 14.81 8.84 -30.78
N ALA A 179 14.00 9.13 -29.75
CA ALA A 179 13.84 10.48 -29.20
C ALA A 179 15.02 10.94 -28.35
N LEU A 180 15.95 10.05 -28.01
CA LEU A 180 17.20 10.41 -27.35
C LEU A 180 18.14 11.06 -28.36
N PRO A 181 18.82 12.17 -27.99
CA PRO A 181 19.73 12.89 -28.91
C PRO A 181 21.00 12.10 -29.28
N ALA A 182 21.33 11.07 -28.50
CA ALA A 182 22.43 10.16 -28.75
C ALA A 182 22.12 8.78 -28.17
N VAL A 183 22.64 7.74 -28.81
CA VAL A 183 22.51 6.37 -28.34
C VAL A 183 23.27 6.19 -27.00
N PRO A 184 22.61 5.73 -25.92
CA PRO A 184 23.25 5.57 -24.61
C PRO A 184 24.30 4.45 -24.64
N LYS A 185 25.47 4.68 -24.02
CA LYS A 185 26.51 3.66 -23.83
C LYS A 185 26.29 2.81 -22.59
N THR A 186 25.66 3.37 -21.57
CA THR A 186 25.31 2.69 -20.34
C THR A 186 23.82 2.93 -20.05
N LEU A 187 23.04 1.86 -20.09
CA LEU A 187 21.59 1.92 -19.87
C LEU A 187 21.23 1.03 -18.70
N LEU A 188 20.33 1.51 -17.84
CA LEU A 188 19.76 0.74 -16.74
C LEU A 188 18.27 0.54 -17.00
N ASP A 189 17.84 -0.71 -17.15
CA ASP A 189 16.43 -1.08 -17.29
C ASP A 189 15.88 -1.58 -15.96
N ILE A 190 14.95 -0.82 -15.36
CA ILE A 190 14.43 -1.07 -14.01
C ILE A 190 13.04 -1.68 -14.09
N GLY A 191 12.89 -2.86 -13.47
CA GLY A 191 11.66 -3.64 -13.57
C GLY A 191 11.55 -4.28 -14.95
N CYS A 192 12.66 -4.86 -15.40
CA CYS A 192 12.77 -5.40 -16.76
C CYS A 192 11.86 -6.60 -17.04
N GLY A 193 11.29 -7.21 -16.00
CA GLY A 193 10.44 -8.38 -16.13
C GLY A 193 11.12 -9.49 -16.94
N ARG A 194 10.43 -10.02 -17.93
CA ARG A 194 10.95 -11.06 -18.86
C ARG A 194 11.86 -10.52 -19.96
N GLY A 195 12.11 -9.20 -19.97
CA GLY A 195 13.17 -8.57 -20.74
C GLY A 195 12.85 -8.28 -22.20
N VAL A 196 11.59 -8.21 -22.60
CA VAL A 196 11.23 -7.90 -24.00
C VAL A 196 11.83 -6.56 -24.43
N SER A 197 11.66 -5.51 -23.64
CA SER A 197 12.26 -4.19 -23.91
C SER A 197 13.77 -4.23 -23.74
N THR A 198 14.31 -4.95 -22.74
CA THR A 198 15.76 -5.12 -22.53
C THR A 198 16.48 -5.67 -23.77
N LEU A 199 15.93 -6.75 -24.35
CA LEU A 199 16.50 -7.39 -25.56
C LEU A 199 16.48 -6.41 -26.74
N LEU A 200 15.38 -5.72 -26.92
CA LEU A 200 15.24 -4.73 -27.98
C LEU A 200 16.25 -3.59 -27.84
N LEU A 201 16.38 -3.06 -26.62
CA LEU A 201 17.33 -2.01 -26.30
C LEU A 201 18.78 -2.47 -26.54
N ALA A 202 19.14 -3.71 -26.14
CA ALA A 202 20.47 -4.27 -26.36
C ALA A 202 20.82 -4.46 -27.84
N GLN A 203 19.82 -4.82 -28.65
CA GLN A 203 20.00 -4.97 -30.11
C GLN A 203 20.21 -3.63 -30.83
N HIS A 204 19.60 -2.54 -30.30
CA HIS A 204 19.64 -1.24 -30.97
C HIS A 204 20.61 -0.23 -30.33
N THR A 205 21.23 -0.61 -29.20
CA THR A 205 22.30 0.18 -28.58
C THR A 205 23.62 -0.58 -28.69
N GLN A 206 24.72 0.13 -28.92
CA GLN A 206 26.07 -0.48 -28.87
C GLN A 206 26.64 -0.48 -27.45
N GLY A 207 25.80 -0.15 -26.49
CA GLY A 207 26.15 0.00 -25.07
C GLY A 207 25.86 -1.24 -24.24
N LEU A 208 26.14 -1.11 -22.96
CA LEU A 208 25.79 -2.11 -21.95
C LEU A 208 24.42 -1.78 -21.35
N VAL A 209 23.47 -2.69 -21.45
CA VAL A 209 22.18 -2.64 -20.77
C VAL A 209 22.27 -3.45 -19.47
N THR A 210 22.10 -2.79 -18.33
CA THR A 210 21.95 -3.46 -17.03
C THR A 210 20.48 -3.61 -16.74
N ALA A 211 19.98 -4.84 -16.79
CA ALA A 211 18.58 -5.17 -16.53
C ALA A 211 18.38 -5.59 -15.07
N VAL A 212 17.47 -4.94 -14.38
CA VAL A 212 17.20 -5.16 -12.96
C VAL A 212 15.75 -5.54 -12.76
N ASP A 213 15.53 -6.64 -12.07
CA ASP A 213 14.24 -7.05 -11.51
C ASP A 213 14.47 -7.71 -10.15
N ASN A 214 13.46 -7.75 -9.30
CA ASN A 214 13.53 -8.49 -8.03
C ASN A 214 12.95 -9.91 -8.14
N ASP A 215 12.48 -10.32 -9.32
CA ASP A 215 11.93 -11.61 -9.63
C ASP A 215 12.94 -12.50 -10.36
N GLU A 216 13.54 -13.45 -9.64
CA GLU A 216 14.49 -14.41 -10.21
C GLU A 216 13.88 -15.27 -11.33
N TYR A 217 12.57 -15.55 -11.27
CA TYR A 217 11.89 -16.32 -12.32
C TYR A 217 11.88 -15.54 -13.65
N SER A 218 11.50 -14.26 -13.62
CA SER A 218 11.57 -13.37 -14.79
C SER A 218 12.99 -13.21 -15.32
N LEU A 219 13.98 -13.06 -14.42
CA LEU A 219 15.39 -12.97 -14.82
C LEU A 219 15.93 -14.26 -15.41
N ALA A 220 15.45 -15.43 -14.98
CA ALA A 220 15.82 -16.70 -15.59
C ALA A 220 15.30 -16.82 -17.03
N HIS A 221 14.08 -16.34 -17.31
CA HIS A 221 13.55 -16.26 -18.66
C HIS A 221 14.39 -15.31 -19.53
N LEU A 222 14.68 -14.13 -19.03
CA LEU A 222 15.53 -13.17 -19.74
C LEU A 222 16.93 -13.75 -20.02
N ARG A 223 17.52 -14.46 -19.07
CA ARG A 223 18.83 -15.11 -19.25
C ARG A 223 18.82 -16.12 -20.41
N ALA A 224 17.78 -16.94 -20.51
CA ALA A 224 17.60 -17.87 -21.61
C ALA A 224 17.43 -17.14 -22.95
N ALA A 225 16.62 -16.08 -22.96
CA ALA A 225 16.39 -15.28 -24.16
C ALA A 225 17.68 -14.54 -24.64
N VAL A 226 18.48 -14.01 -23.70
CA VAL A 226 19.79 -13.37 -23.99
C VAL A 226 20.69 -14.29 -24.77
N THR A 227 20.80 -15.57 -24.38
CA THR A 227 21.60 -16.58 -25.08
C THR A 227 21.03 -16.86 -26.46
N THR A 228 19.72 -17.00 -26.60
CA THR A 228 19.06 -17.25 -27.87
C THR A 228 19.29 -16.12 -28.88
N HIS A 229 19.31 -14.87 -28.42
CA HIS A 229 19.49 -13.69 -29.27
C HIS A 229 20.96 -13.28 -29.49
N ALA A 230 21.93 -13.99 -28.92
CA ALA A 230 23.37 -13.72 -28.99
C ALA A 230 23.76 -12.28 -28.59
N VAL A 231 23.13 -11.77 -27.50
CA VAL A 231 23.36 -10.41 -26.94
C VAL A 231 24.02 -10.43 -25.56
N GLU A 232 24.65 -11.53 -25.17
CA GLU A 232 25.23 -11.73 -23.82
C GLU A 232 26.27 -10.66 -23.47
N HIS A 233 26.99 -10.15 -24.44
CA HIS A 233 28.02 -9.13 -24.24
C HIS A 233 27.43 -7.72 -23.99
N HIS A 234 26.16 -7.53 -24.29
CA HIS A 234 25.45 -6.26 -24.18
C HIS A 234 24.47 -6.19 -22.98
N ILE A 235 24.26 -7.30 -22.27
CA ILE A 235 23.29 -7.36 -21.20
C ILE A 235 23.94 -7.88 -19.91
N ARG A 236 23.73 -7.14 -18.82
CA ARG A 236 24.04 -7.55 -17.44
C ARG A 236 22.75 -7.71 -16.66
N LEU A 237 22.49 -8.91 -16.14
CA LEU A 237 21.31 -9.18 -15.30
C LEU A 237 21.66 -9.01 -13.82
N LEU A 238 20.78 -8.37 -13.08
CA LEU A 238 20.93 -8.16 -11.65
C LEU A 238 19.58 -8.35 -10.94
N CYS A 239 19.52 -9.30 -10.00
CA CYS A 239 18.41 -9.41 -9.08
C CYS A 239 18.57 -8.37 -7.97
N ALA A 240 17.76 -7.33 -7.98
CA ALA A 240 17.80 -6.26 -6.99
C ALA A 240 16.48 -5.50 -6.95
N SER A 241 16.24 -4.85 -5.81
CA SER A 241 15.10 -3.98 -5.64
C SER A 241 15.26 -2.66 -6.37
N MET A 242 14.19 -2.21 -7.04
CA MET A 242 14.12 -0.87 -7.62
C MET A 242 14.20 0.26 -6.57
N THR A 243 13.94 -0.06 -5.29
CA THR A 243 14.02 0.89 -4.17
C THR A 243 15.40 0.95 -3.52
N ALA A 244 16.26 -0.06 -3.77
CA ALA A 244 17.59 -0.20 -3.19
C ALA A 244 18.62 -0.64 -4.23
N LEU A 245 18.75 0.13 -5.30
CA LEU A 245 19.67 -0.15 -6.41
C LEU A 245 21.12 -0.01 -5.96
N PRO A 246 21.98 -1.05 -6.20
CA PRO A 246 23.35 -1.09 -5.71
C PRO A 246 24.34 -0.44 -6.71
N PHE A 247 24.03 0.76 -7.17
CA PHE A 247 24.85 1.49 -8.12
C PHE A 247 25.42 2.77 -7.52
N GLU A 248 26.57 3.18 -8.04
CA GLU A 248 27.14 4.48 -7.75
C GLU A 248 26.33 5.60 -8.42
N ALA A 249 26.43 6.80 -7.87
CA ALA A 249 25.79 7.95 -8.47
C ALA A 249 26.39 8.25 -9.87
N ARG A 250 25.55 8.74 -10.79
CA ARG A 250 25.95 9.18 -12.13
C ARG A 250 26.60 8.07 -12.97
N SER A 251 26.07 6.84 -12.87
CA SER A 251 26.61 5.66 -13.59
C SER A 251 26.03 5.47 -14.98
N PHE A 252 24.82 5.96 -15.24
CA PHE A 252 24.08 5.65 -16.46
C PHE A 252 23.84 6.87 -17.35
N ASP A 253 23.98 6.69 -18.67
CA ASP A 253 23.60 7.69 -19.68
C ASP A 253 22.07 7.79 -19.77
N ALA A 254 21.39 6.63 -19.65
CA ALA A 254 19.93 6.56 -19.61
C ALA A 254 19.44 5.52 -18.60
N ILE A 255 18.30 5.81 -17.98
CA ILE A 255 17.49 4.85 -17.22
C ILE A 255 16.21 4.59 -18.00
N TRP A 256 15.79 3.33 -18.03
CA TRP A 256 14.57 2.86 -18.68
C TRP A 256 13.64 2.20 -17.67
N ALA A 257 12.33 2.45 -17.77
CA ALA A 257 11.34 1.88 -16.88
C ALA A 257 9.96 1.83 -17.57
N GLU A 258 9.68 0.77 -18.31
CA GLU A 258 8.39 0.56 -18.94
C GLU A 258 7.44 -0.18 -18.00
N GLY A 259 6.30 0.45 -17.65
CA GLY A 259 5.27 -0.16 -16.82
C GLY A 259 5.73 -0.60 -15.42
N SER A 260 6.76 0.04 -14.84
CA SER A 260 7.33 -0.38 -13.57
C SER A 260 7.40 0.74 -12.51
N ALA A 261 7.51 2.01 -12.91
CA ALA A 261 7.69 3.13 -12.00
C ALA A 261 6.54 3.31 -11.00
N TYR A 262 5.31 2.98 -11.41
CA TYR A 262 4.11 3.08 -10.58
C TYR A 262 4.18 2.20 -9.31
N ILE A 263 4.97 1.11 -9.34
CA ILE A 263 5.10 0.16 -8.22
C ILE A 263 5.61 0.83 -6.94
N MET A 264 6.53 1.79 -7.08
CA MET A 264 7.04 2.56 -5.93
C MET A 264 6.46 3.98 -5.86
N GLY A 265 5.50 4.32 -6.75
CA GLY A 265 4.94 5.64 -6.95
C GLY A 265 5.79 6.46 -7.93
N PHE A 266 5.15 7.00 -8.97
CA PHE A 266 5.83 7.64 -10.09
C PHE A 266 6.83 8.73 -9.64
N CYS A 267 6.38 9.69 -8.83
CA CYS A 267 7.26 10.78 -8.36
C CYS A 267 8.40 10.28 -7.47
N ASN A 268 8.18 9.23 -6.65
CA ASN A 268 9.22 8.62 -5.84
C ASN A 268 10.27 7.93 -6.71
N ALA A 269 9.86 7.26 -7.78
CA ALA A 269 10.74 6.63 -8.75
C ALA A 269 11.66 7.69 -9.40
N LEU A 270 11.08 8.75 -9.94
CA LEU A 270 11.83 9.85 -10.55
C LEU A 270 12.88 10.43 -9.60
N LYS A 271 12.47 10.75 -8.37
CA LYS A 271 13.34 11.31 -7.34
C LYS A 271 14.48 10.36 -6.94
N SER A 272 14.15 9.08 -6.73
CA SER A 272 15.11 8.09 -6.23
C SER A 272 16.14 7.69 -7.28
N TRP A 273 15.72 7.55 -8.55
CA TRP A 273 16.59 7.10 -9.62
C TRP A 273 17.45 8.21 -10.23
N ARG A 274 17.05 9.49 -10.07
CA ARG A 274 17.78 10.64 -10.59
C ARG A 274 19.26 10.66 -10.25
N ARG A 275 19.64 10.21 -9.05
CA ARG A 275 21.03 10.18 -8.59
C ARG A 275 21.93 9.29 -9.43
N PHE A 276 21.38 8.27 -10.10
CA PHE A 276 22.13 7.33 -10.92
C PHE A 276 22.34 7.80 -12.36
N ILE A 277 21.60 8.83 -12.77
CA ILE A 277 21.68 9.41 -14.11
C ILE A 277 22.86 10.37 -14.17
N LYS A 278 23.69 10.25 -15.19
CA LYS A 278 24.78 11.20 -15.48
C LYS A 278 24.21 12.62 -15.69
N PRO A 279 25.02 13.68 -15.50
CA PRO A 279 24.61 15.03 -15.89
C PRO A 279 24.17 15.05 -17.37
N GLN A 280 23.04 15.68 -17.64
CA GLN A 280 22.42 15.72 -18.99
C GLN A 280 21.95 14.34 -19.51
N GLY A 281 22.03 13.29 -18.72
CA GLY A 281 21.49 11.97 -19.06
C GLY A 281 19.98 11.93 -19.02
N PHE A 282 19.40 10.77 -19.33
CA PHE A 282 17.98 10.63 -19.61
C PHE A 282 17.29 9.61 -18.68
N LEU A 283 16.00 9.81 -18.47
CA LEU A 283 15.07 8.83 -17.93
C LEU A 283 13.95 8.63 -18.94
N VAL A 284 13.78 7.40 -19.42
CA VAL A 284 12.63 7.01 -20.23
C VAL A 284 11.71 6.19 -19.35
N VAL A 285 10.48 6.64 -19.21
CA VAL A 285 9.51 6.01 -18.31
C VAL A 285 8.12 6.04 -18.89
N SER A 286 7.34 4.99 -18.69
CA SER A 286 5.92 4.97 -19.01
C SER A 286 5.07 4.97 -17.76
N ASP A 287 3.93 5.66 -17.82
CA ASP A 287 2.97 5.77 -16.72
C ASP A 287 1.54 5.83 -17.22
N LEU A 288 0.61 5.37 -16.41
CA LEU A 288 -0.82 5.39 -16.70
C LEU A 288 -1.40 6.76 -16.35
N ILE A 289 -2.07 7.38 -17.32
CA ILE A 289 -2.64 8.73 -17.18
C ILE A 289 -4.11 8.78 -17.64
N TRP A 290 -4.82 9.80 -17.18
CA TRP A 290 -6.11 10.19 -17.76
C TRP A 290 -5.87 10.91 -19.09
N LEU A 291 -6.58 10.48 -20.12
CA LEU A 291 -6.61 11.12 -21.45
C LEU A 291 -7.68 12.22 -21.54
N THR A 292 -8.55 12.31 -20.53
CA THR A 292 -9.63 13.29 -20.41
C THR A 292 -9.69 13.86 -18.99
N ASP A 293 -10.13 15.10 -18.85
CA ASP A 293 -10.36 15.75 -17.55
C ASP A 293 -11.64 15.25 -16.86
N SER A 294 -12.49 14.55 -17.58
CA SER A 294 -13.79 14.04 -17.09
C SER A 294 -13.98 12.57 -17.47
N PRO A 295 -13.17 11.66 -16.88
CA PRO A 295 -13.30 10.24 -17.14
C PRO A 295 -14.66 9.72 -16.67
N ARG A 296 -15.18 8.70 -17.35
CA ARG A 296 -16.44 8.04 -16.96
C ARG A 296 -16.33 7.46 -15.55
N SER A 297 -17.43 7.51 -14.81
CA SER A 297 -17.45 7.21 -13.37
C SER A 297 -16.98 5.80 -13.03
N GLU A 298 -17.24 4.81 -13.88
CA GLU A 298 -16.81 3.43 -13.68
C GLU A 298 -15.28 3.32 -13.79
N ALA A 299 -14.67 3.89 -14.85
CA ALA A 299 -13.22 3.93 -15.03
C ALA A 299 -12.56 4.71 -13.89
N SER A 300 -13.12 5.86 -13.51
CA SER A 300 -12.60 6.68 -12.40
C SER A 300 -12.64 5.91 -11.09
N SER A 301 -13.75 5.24 -10.77
CA SER A 301 -13.88 4.45 -9.53
C SER A 301 -12.93 3.25 -9.50
N PHE A 302 -12.74 2.58 -10.64
CA PHE A 302 -11.80 1.46 -10.76
C PHE A 302 -10.36 1.91 -10.52
N TRP A 303 -9.90 2.96 -11.20
CA TRP A 303 -8.52 3.41 -11.11
C TRP A 303 -8.22 4.17 -9.80
N GLN A 304 -9.18 4.89 -9.23
CA GLN A 304 -9.03 5.48 -7.90
C GLN A 304 -8.74 4.41 -6.83
N LYS A 305 -9.29 3.21 -7.01
CA LYS A 305 -9.04 2.07 -6.13
C LYS A 305 -7.72 1.35 -6.44
N ASN A 306 -7.36 1.22 -7.72
CA ASN A 306 -6.25 0.37 -8.16
C ASN A 306 -4.95 1.16 -8.42
N TYR A 307 -5.05 2.41 -8.86
CA TYR A 307 -3.92 3.32 -9.06
C TYR A 307 -4.31 4.78 -8.71
N PRO A 308 -4.41 5.13 -7.43
CA PRO A 308 -4.87 6.46 -6.97
C PRO A 308 -3.93 7.61 -7.37
N ASP A 309 -2.67 7.34 -7.74
CA ASP A 309 -1.71 8.36 -8.25
C ASP A 309 -1.95 8.73 -9.73
N MET A 310 -2.94 8.11 -10.39
CA MET A 310 -3.28 8.40 -11.77
C MET A 310 -3.78 9.83 -11.94
N THR A 311 -3.21 10.54 -12.90
CA THR A 311 -3.51 11.97 -13.13
C THR A 311 -3.50 12.30 -14.61
N THR A 312 -3.87 13.52 -14.99
CA THR A 312 -3.83 14.01 -16.38
C THR A 312 -2.40 14.22 -16.86
N LEU A 313 -2.20 14.27 -18.20
CA LEU A 313 -0.90 14.55 -18.82
C LEU A 313 -0.30 15.87 -18.31
N GLU A 314 -1.09 16.93 -18.21
CA GLU A 314 -0.63 18.25 -17.76
C GLU A 314 -0.10 18.19 -16.32
N ASN A 315 -0.84 17.57 -15.40
CA ASN A 315 -0.42 17.42 -14.02
C ASN A 315 0.81 16.51 -13.88
N ARG A 316 0.91 15.46 -14.71
CA ARG A 316 2.07 14.57 -14.72
C ARG A 316 3.32 15.30 -15.21
N VAL A 317 3.23 16.09 -16.27
CA VAL A 317 4.32 16.95 -16.77
C VAL A 317 4.76 17.98 -15.73
N SER A 318 3.81 18.60 -15.03
CA SER A 318 4.11 19.51 -13.91
C SER A 318 4.87 18.80 -12.80
N SER A 319 4.43 17.60 -12.41
CA SER A 319 5.10 16.77 -11.41
C SER A 319 6.52 16.39 -11.83
N ILE A 320 6.73 16.00 -13.10
CA ILE A 320 8.03 15.66 -13.67
C ILE A 320 8.98 16.87 -13.56
N THR A 321 8.50 18.05 -13.97
CA THR A 321 9.29 19.29 -13.95
C THR A 321 9.71 19.65 -12.52
N SER A 322 8.81 19.47 -11.54
CA SER A 322 9.09 19.72 -10.12
C SER A 322 10.18 18.81 -9.56
N GLN A 323 10.37 17.60 -10.13
CA GLN A 323 11.44 16.68 -9.77
C GLN A 323 12.78 16.98 -10.46
N GLY A 324 12.87 18.08 -11.22
CA GLY A 324 14.09 18.56 -11.84
C GLY A 324 14.42 17.89 -13.18
N TYR A 325 13.42 17.42 -13.88
CA TYR A 325 13.53 16.90 -15.25
C TYR A 325 12.92 17.88 -16.25
N ARG A 326 13.41 17.84 -17.47
CA ARG A 326 12.80 18.46 -18.65
C ARG A 326 12.20 17.38 -19.54
N VAL A 327 10.94 17.51 -19.90
CA VAL A 327 10.31 16.62 -20.89
C VAL A 327 10.88 16.94 -22.27
N VAL A 328 11.52 15.98 -22.89
CA VAL A 328 12.06 16.07 -24.25
C VAL A 328 11.01 15.63 -25.26
N CYS A 329 10.34 14.53 -24.99
CA CYS A 329 9.29 13.96 -25.80
C CYS A 329 8.28 13.24 -24.89
N SER A 330 7.03 13.23 -25.28
CA SER A 330 5.97 12.45 -24.66
C SER A 330 4.95 12.05 -25.70
N PHE A 331 4.55 10.77 -25.68
CA PHE A 331 3.56 10.22 -26.60
C PHE A 331 2.80 9.05 -25.96
N PRO A 332 1.52 8.84 -26.34
CA PRO A 332 0.73 7.73 -25.83
C PRO A 332 1.24 6.40 -26.39
N LEU A 333 1.11 5.33 -25.60
CA LEU A 333 1.30 3.98 -26.11
C LEU A 333 0.35 3.70 -27.25
N SER A 334 0.85 3.00 -28.27
CA SER A 334 0.05 2.59 -29.42
C SER A 334 -1.07 1.60 -29.01
N ARG A 335 -2.13 1.54 -29.81
CA ARG A 335 -3.16 0.50 -29.63
C ARG A 335 -2.56 -0.91 -29.71
N HIS A 336 -1.58 -1.10 -30.61
CA HIS A 336 -0.86 -2.37 -30.78
C HIS A 336 -0.13 -2.81 -29.49
N ALA A 337 0.40 -1.87 -28.71
CA ALA A 337 1.01 -2.19 -27.42
C ALA A 337 0.03 -2.81 -26.42
N TRP A 338 -1.21 -2.35 -26.44
CA TRP A 338 -2.28 -2.94 -25.62
C TRP A 338 -2.70 -4.31 -26.14
N GLU A 339 -2.80 -4.49 -27.45
CA GLU A 339 -3.15 -5.76 -28.08
C GLU A 339 -2.09 -6.83 -27.79
N ASN A 340 -0.80 -6.47 -27.79
CA ASN A 340 0.32 -7.37 -27.45
C ASN A 340 0.24 -7.90 -25.99
N TYR A 341 -0.41 -7.16 -25.12
CA TYR A 341 -0.61 -7.59 -23.74
C TYR A 341 -1.92 -8.33 -23.56
N LEU A 342 -3.02 -7.75 -24.07
CA LEU A 342 -4.37 -8.25 -23.79
C LEU A 342 -4.70 -9.53 -24.58
N ASN A 343 -4.25 -9.68 -25.84
CA ASN A 343 -4.61 -10.85 -26.63
C ASN A 343 -4.06 -12.15 -26.05
N PRO A 344 -2.74 -12.26 -25.75
CA PRO A 344 -2.22 -13.47 -25.11
C PRO A 344 -2.84 -13.73 -23.73
N LEU A 345 -3.13 -12.67 -22.99
CA LEU A 345 -3.75 -12.78 -21.66
C LEU A 345 -5.19 -13.31 -21.76
N ARG A 346 -5.98 -12.88 -22.76
CA ARG A 346 -7.33 -13.40 -23.01
C ARG A 346 -7.29 -14.89 -23.39
N GLU A 347 -6.36 -15.28 -24.26
CA GLU A 347 -6.18 -16.67 -24.64
C GLU A 347 -5.86 -17.54 -23.42
N LYS A 348 -4.92 -17.08 -22.59
CA LYS A 348 -4.56 -17.77 -21.33
C LYS A 348 -5.74 -17.87 -20.35
N ILE A 349 -6.52 -16.82 -20.22
CA ILE A 349 -7.74 -16.83 -19.38
C ILE A 349 -8.77 -17.82 -19.91
N ALA A 350 -8.95 -17.89 -21.24
CA ALA A 350 -9.88 -18.84 -21.84
C ALA A 350 -9.45 -20.29 -21.60
N GLU A 351 -8.16 -20.61 -21.71
CA GLU A 351 -7.59 -21.91 -21.37
C GLU A 351 -7.86 -22.27 -19.90
N LEU A 352 -7.53 -21.38 -18.96
CA LEU A 352 -7.71 -21.59 -17.54
C LEU A 352 -9.20 -21.76 -17.16
N CYS A 353 -10.11 -21.03 -17.82
CA CYS A 353 -11.55 -21.21 -17.61
C CYS A 353 -12.04 -22.56 -18.14
N ALA A 354 -11.47 -23.08 -19.24
CA ALA A 354 -11.80 -24.41 -19.74
C ALA A 354 -11.33 -25.55 -18.82
N GLU A 355 -10.34 -25.28 -17.95
CA GLU A 355 -9.86 -26.16 -16.87
C GLU A 355 -10.66 -26.00 -15.57
N ASP A 356 -11.79 -25.31 -15.56
CA ASP A 356 -12.57 -24.95 -14.36
C ASP A 356 -11.76 -24.15 -13.31
N PHE A 357 -10.69 -23.47 -13.74
CA PHE A 357 -9.91 -22.63 -12.84
C PHE A 357 -10.70 -21.37 -12.48
N SER A 358 -10.82 -21.15 -11.17
CA SER A 358 -11.54 -20.00 -10.61
C SER A 358 -10.74 -19.44 -9.42
N SER A 359 -10.43 -18.14 -9.47
CA SER A 359 -9.73 -17.49 -8.38
C SER A 359 -10.05 -15.99 -8.35
N LYS A 360 -9.69 -15.34 -7.23
CA LYS A 360 -9.84 -13.90 -7.10
C LYS A 360 -8.90 -13.15 -8.05
N ALA A 361 -7.67 -13.64 -8.24
CA ALA A 361 -6.72 -13.06 -9.18
C ALA A 361 -7.27 -13.07 -10.61
N LEU A 362 -7.90 -14.19 -11.03
CA LEU A 362 -8.56 -14.31 -12.32
C LEU A 362 -9.73 -13.34 -12.47
N ALA A 363 -10.55 -13.18 -11.43
CA ALA A 363 -11.66 -12.23 -11.44
C ALA A 363 -11.17 -10.77 -11.55
N ASP A 364 -10.19 -10.39 -10.75
CA ASP A 364 -9.62 -9.03 -10.78
C ASP A 364 -8.99 -8.70 -12.15
N ILE A 365 -8.35 -9.67 -12.82
CA ILE A 365 -7.76 -9.48 -14.14
C ILE A 365 -8.85 -9.39 -15.22
N LYS A 366 -9.92 -10.18 -15.12
CA LYS A 366 -11.08 -10.06 -16.03
C LYS A 366 -11.74 -8.69 -15.89
N ASP A 367 -11.90 -8.19 -14.68
CA ASP A 367 -12.45 -6.85 -14.43
C ASP A 367 -11.56 -5.77 -15.05
N GLU A 368 -10.23 -5.89 -14.96
CA GLU A 368 -9.28 -4.96 -15.59
C GLU A 368 -9.40 -4.99 -17.12
N ILE A 369 -9.52 -6.16 -17.73
CA ILE A 369 -9.74 -6.30 -19.18
C ILE A 369 -11.06 -5.67 -19.60
N ASP A 370 -12.16 -5.91 -18.87
CA ASP A 370 -13.48 -5.32 -19.17
C ASP A 370 -13.43 -3.79 -19.08
N ILE A 371 -12.83 -3.25 -18.04
CA ILE A 371 -12.63 -1.81 -17.89
C ILE A 371 -11.80 -1.25 -19.06
N HIS A 372 -10.76 -1.94 -19.45
CA HIS A 372 -9.93 -1.50 -20.56
C HIS A 372 -10.71 -1.48 -21.89
N GLU A 373 -11.44 -2.54 -22.21
CA GLU A 373 -12.23 -2.63 -23.45
C GLU A 373 -13.29 -1.54 -23.55
N ARG A 374 -13.91 -1.19 -22.43
CA ARG A 374 -15.03 -0.23 -22.40
C ARG A 374 -14.58 1.23 -22.29
N PHE A 375 -13.38 1.49 -21.76
CA PHE A 375 -12.96 2.84 -21.37
C PHE A 375 -11.58 3.24 -21.88
N LEU A 376 -11.09 2.60 -22.94
CA LEU A 376 -9.76 2.86 -23.53
C LEU A 376 -9.56 4.33 -23.94
N ASP A 377 -10.63 5.07 -24.25
CA ASP A 377 -10.58 6.48 -24.62
C ASP A 377 -10.43 7.41 -23.40
N ASP A 378 -10.66 6.93 -22.17
CA ASP A 378 -10.61 7.74 -20.97
C ASP A 378 -9.21 7.77 -20.37
N TYR A 379 -8.40 6.73 -20.56
CA TYR A 379 -7.07 6.58 -19.99
C TYR A 379 -6.15 5.76 -20.89
N GLY A 380 -4.85 5.86 -20.63
CA GLY A 380 -3.86 5.07 -21.35
C GLY A 380 -2.47 5.22 -20.76
N TYR A 381 -1.55 4.40 -21.23
CA TYR A 381 -0.15 4.61 -20.92
C TYR A 381 0.44 5.73 -21.78
N GLN A 382 1.27 6.55 -21.13
CA GLN A 382 2.04 7.61 -21.77
C GLN A 382 3.52 7.37 -21.55
N PHE A 383 4.30 7.41 -22.62
CA PHE A 383 5.75 7.48 -22.55
C PHE A 383 6.21 8.90 -22.27
N PHE A 384 7.24 9.00 -21.46
CA PHE A 384 7.95 10.24 -21.16
C PHE A 384 9.45 10.02 -21.36
N VAL A 385 10.05 10.78 -22.28
CA VAL A 385 11.51 10.88 -22.45
C VAL A 385 11.96 12.15 -21.74
N LEU A 386 12.69 11.99 -20.66
CA LEU A 386 13.02 13.02 -19.69
C LEU A 386 14.52 13.27 -19.67
N GLN A 387 14.95 14.52 -19.71
CA GLN A 387 16.35 14.89 -19.52
C GLN A 387 16.56 15.34 -18.07
N ASN A 388 17.60 14.80 -17.41
CA ASN A 388 18.04 15.29 -16.12
C ASN A 388 18.68 16.66 -16.27
N ASN A 389 18.04 17.71 -15.73
CA ASN A 389 18.52 19.09 -15.82
C ASN A 389 19.80 19.39 -15.02
N GLY A 390 20.43 18.38 -14.40
CA GLY A 390 21.70 18.48 -13.68
C GLY A 390 21.76 19.65 -12.71
N ALA A 391 21.74 19.39 -11.40
CA ALA A 391 22.31 20.36 -10.47
C ALA A 391 23.79 20.01 -10.24
#